data_eb6a03a6b5e1b6c4ac267a1758656442
#
_entry.id   eb6a03a6b5e1b6c4ac267a1758656442
#
_cell.length_a   1.000
_cell.length_b   1.000
_cell.length_c   1.000
_cell.angle_alpha   90.00
_cell.angle_beta   90.00
_cell.angle_gamma   90.00
#
_symmetry.space_group_name_H-M   'P 1'
#
loop_
_entity.id
_entity.type
_entity.pdbx_description
1 polymer ?
#
loop_
_entity_poly.entity_id
_entity_poly.type
_entity_poly.pdbx_seq_one_letter_code
_entity_poly.pdbx_strand_id
1 'polypeptide(L)' 'MFKIGDIVELNQNTFMYDKGLICQVMEIDEDNTNYGYVKILKYPDGKMGNGKRKHANLTLFNLVRLGGFYV' A
#
# COMPACT_ATOMS: atom_id res chain seq x y z
N MET A 1 9.28 9.42 2.20
CA MET A 1 9.20 8.14 2.92
C MET A 1 7.83 7.99 3.54
N PHE A 2 7.30 6.78 3.56
CA PHE A 2 6.00 6.51 4.18
C PHE A 2 6.12 6.41 5.68
N LYS A 3 4.97 6.55 6.33
CA LYS A 3 4.82 6.32 7.77
C LYS A 3 3.86 5.17 7.99
N ILE A 4 3.98 4.52 9.12
CA ILE A 4 3.01 3.51 9.52
C ILE A 4 1.64 4.15 9.58
N GLY A 5 0.65 3.50 8.96
CA GLY A 5 -0.71 4.01 8.85
C GLY A 5 -1.03 4.73 7.54
N ASP A 6 -0.01 5.08 6.76
CA ASP A 6 -0.25 5.75 5.47
C ASP A 6 -1.04 4.84 4.53
N ILE A 7 -1.95 5.45 3.79
CA ILE A 7 -2.67 4.78 2.72
C ILE A 7 -1.88 4.98 1.43
N VAL A 8 -1.60 3.88 0.75
CA VAL A 8 -0.74 3.87 -0.43
C VAL A 8 -1.40 3.09 -1.55
N GLU A 9 -1.02 3.41 -2.76
CA GLU A 9 -1.55 2.78 -3.97
C GLU A 9 -0.41 2.19 -4.78
N LEU A 10 -0.55 0.94 -5.21
CA LEU A 10 0.42 0.29 -6.08
C LEU A 10 0.47 1.03 -7.41
N ASN A 11 1.66 1.45 -7.82
CA ASN A 11 1.82 2.34 -8.98
C ASN A 11 2.16 1.62 -10.27
N GLN A 12 2.22 0.29 -10.25
CA GLN A 12 2.51 -0.53 -11.41
C GLN A 12 1.99 -1.94 -11.22
N ASN A 13 1.84 -2.67 -12.32
CA ASN A 13 1.48 -4.08 -12.25
C ASN A 13 2.67 -4.87 -11.73
N THR A 14 2.39 -5.85 -10.87
CA THR A 14 3.38 -6.81 -10.41
C THR A 14 2.97 -8.21 -10.80
N PHE A 15 3.79 -9.19 -10.45
CA PHE A 15 3.46 -10.58 -10.74
C PHE A 15 2.14 -11.01 -10.09
N MET A 16 1.86 -10.52 -8.88
CA MET A 16 0.69 -10.96 -8.11
C MET A 16 -0.46 -9.96 -8.08
N TYR A 17 -0.18 -8.68 -8.30
CA TYR A 17 -1.18 -7.62 -8.09
C TYR A 17 -1.14 -6.60 -9.19
N ASP A 18 -2.31 -6.07 -9.51
CA ASP A 18 -2.44 -5.05 -10.54
C ASP A 18 -2.28 -3.65 -9.96
N LYS A 19 -1.83 -2.74 -10.81
CA LYS A 19 -1.77 -1.32 -10.51
C LYS A 19 -3.12 -0.84 -9.95
N GLY A 20 -3.07 -0.04 -8.93
CA GLY A 20 -4.28 0.50 -8.29
C GLY A 20 -4.67 -0.19 -6.99
N LEU A 21 -3.94 -1.25 -6.60
CA LEU A 21 -4.18 -1.91 -5.31
C LEU A 21 -3.99 -0.90 -4.18
N ILE A 22 -4.98 -0.77 -3.31
CA ILE A 22 -4.94 0.17 -2.18
C ILE A 22 -4.56 -0.60 -0.93
N CYS A 23 -3.54 -0.11 -0.25
CA CYS A 23 -2.99 -0.75 0.94
C CYS A 23 -2.76 0.27 2.04
N GLN A 24 -2.55 -0.23 3.25
CA GLN A 24 -2.12 0.59 4.37
C GLN A 24 -0.77 0.08 4.88
N VAL A 25 0.17 0.98 5.10
CA VAL A 25 1.47 0.62 5.64
C VAL A 25 1.32 0.24 7.11
N MET A 26 1.70 -0.99 7.43
CA MET A 26 1.57 -1.53 8.79
C MET A 26 2.90 -1.58 9.53
N GLU A 27 3.98 -1.85 8.80
CA GLU A 27 5.34 -1.89 9.35
C GLU A 27 6.32 -1.45 8.29
N ILE A 28 7.44 -0.90 8.74
CA ILE A 28 8.56 -0.52 7.87
C ILE A 28 9.78 -1.23 8.43
N ASP A 29 10.53 -1.95 7.57
CA ASP A 29 11.70 -2.70 8.01
C ASP A 29 12.77 -1.74 8.52
N GLU A 30 13.36 -2.06 9.66
CA GLU A 30 14.42 -1.24 10.25
C GLU A 30 15.69 -1.28 9.41
N ASP A 31 16.00 -2.44 8.85
CA ASP A 31 17.24 -2.64 8.10
C ASP A 31 17.17 -2.08 6.69
N ASN A 32 15.98 -2.03 6.12
CA ASN A 32 15.80 -1.51 4.76
C ASN A 32 14.41 -0.89 4.65
N THR A 33 14.35 0.43 4.78
CA THR A 33 13.10 1.18 4.81
C THR A 33 12.37 1.21 3.47
N ASN A 34 12.95 0.65 2.41
CA ASN A 34 12.25 0.45 1.15
C ASN A 34 11.28 -0.73 1.21
N TYR A 35 11.31 -1.50 2.27
CA TYR A 35 10.46 -2.68 2.45
C TYR A 35 9.69 -2.59 3.74
N GLY A 36 8.58 -3.29 3.79
CA GLY A 36 7.78 -3.37 5.00
C GLY A 36 6.56 -4.25 4.77
N TYR A 37 5.59 -4.14 5.66
CA TYR A 37 4.34 -4.88 5.53
C TYR A 37 3.21 -3.93 5.25
N VAL A 38 2.36 -4.33 4.31
CA VAL A 38 1.15 -3.58 3.97
C VAL A 38 -0.06 -4.48 4.18
N LYS A 39 -1.18 -3.86 4.51
CA LYS A 39 -2.47 -4.52 4.60
C LYS A 39 -3.28 -4.13 3.37
N ILE A 40 -3.79 -5.12 2.63
CA ILE A 40 -4.60 -4.84 1.45
C ILE A 40 -5.97 -4.36 1.89
N LEU A 41 -6.35 -3.17 1.46
CA LEU A 41 -7.65 -2.57 1.78
C LEU A 41 -8.65 -2.74 0.66
N LYS A 42 -8.23 -2.57 -0.59
CA LYS A 42 -9.14 -2.59 -1.73
C LYS A 42 -8.39 -2.97 -2.99
N TYR A 43 -8.98 -3.87 -3.76
CA TYR A 43 -8.45 -4.27 -5.06
C TYR A 43 -8.87 -3.29 -6.14
N PRO A 44 -8.13 -3.26 -7.30
CA PRO A 44 -8.46 -2.33 -8.38
C PRO A 44 -9.88 -2.49 -8.93
N ASP A 45 -10.45 -3.69 -8.83
CA ASP A 45 -11.82 -3.95 -9.30
C ASP A 45 -12.89 -3.50 -8.30
N GLY A 46 -12.50 -2.92 -7.18
CA GLY A 46 -13.41 -2.44 -6.16
C GLY A 46 -13.69 -3.40 -5.02
N LYS A 47 -13.24 -4.62 -5.11
CA LYS A 47 -13.43 -5.59 -4.02
C LYS A 47 -12.60 -5.20 -2.81
N MET A 48 -13.17 -5.38 -1.63
CA MET A 48 -12.47 -5.09 -0.39
C MET A 48 -11.42 -6.16 -0.08
N GLY A 49 -10.31 -5.73 0.48
CA GLY A 49 -9.29 -6.64 0.97
C GLY A 49 -9.77 -7.37 2.21
N ASN A 50 -9.12 -8.50 2.50
CA ASN A 50 -9.47 -9.33 3.65
C ASN A 50 -8.63 -9.03 4.90
N GLY A 51 -7.83 -7.97 4.87
CA GLY A 51 -7.00 -7.58 5.99
C GLY A 51 -5.69 -8.33 6.12
N LYS A 52 -5.37 -9.19 5.19
CA LYS A 52 -4.07 -9.88 5.21
C LYS A 52 -2.93 -8.91 5.03
N ARG A 53 -1.83 -9.19 5.71
CA ARG A 53 -0.58 -8.43 5.58
C ARG A 53 0.33 -9.13 4.58
N LYS A 54 1.04 -8.32 3.79
CA LYS A 54 2.00 -8.82 2.81
C LYS A 54 3.29 -8.02 2.96
N HIS A 55 4.42 -8.72 2.92
CA HIS A 55 5.71 -8.03 2.81
C HIS A 55 5.82 -7.44 1.41
N ALA A 56 6.20 -6.19 1.31
CA ALA A 56 6.16 -5.48 0.04
C ALA A 56 7.33 -4.52 -0.11
N ASN A 57 7.68 -4.29 -1.37
CA ASN A 57 8.61 -3.24 -1.74
C ASN A 57 7.82 -1.92 -1.81
N LEU A 58 8.04 -1.07 -0.82
CA LEU A 58 7.29 0.18 -0.68
C LEU A 58 7.57 1.17 -1.79
N THR A 59 8.69 1.00 -2.53
CA THR A 59 9.00 1.90 -3.65
C THR A 59 8.05 1.72 -4.82
N LEU A 60 7.26 0.66 -4.82
CA LEU A 60 6.26 0.41 -5.87
C LEU A 60 4.94 1.10 -5.60
N PHE A 61 4.87 1.90 -4.55
CA PHE A 61 3.63 2.54 -4.10
C PHE A 61 3.77 4.05 -4.08
N ASN A 62 2.64 4.72 -4.28
CA ASN A 62 2.52 6.16 -4.08
C ASN A 62 1.57 6.43 -2.92
N LEU A 63 1.81 7.54 -2.22
CA LEU A 63 0.89 7.99 -1.18
C LEU A 63 -0.45 8.37 -1.81
N VAL A 64 -1.52 7.86 -1.23
CA VAL A 64 -2.87 8.21 -1.68
C VAL A 64 -3.30 9.49 -0.99
N ARG A 65 -3.70 10.48 -1.80
CA ARG A 65 -4.28 11.71 -1.30
C ARG A 65 -5.73 11.73 -1.74
N LEU A 66 -6.62 11.67 -0.80
CA LEU A 66 -8.05 11.63 -1.09
C LEU A 66 -8.66 13.03 -1.25
N GLY A 67 -7.86 13.97 -1.68
CA GLY A 67 -8.33 15.32 -1.93
C GLY A 67 -8.93 15.93 -0.68
N GLY A 68 -10.14 16.42 -0.77
CA GLY A 68 -10.80 17.04 0.35
C GLY A 68 -11.09 16.16 1.54
N PHE A 69 -10.93 14.87 1.42
CA PHE A 69 -11.20 13.96 2.53
C PHE A 69 -10.20 14.06 3.66
N TYR A 70 -9.03 14.59 3.36
CA TYR A 70 -7.95 14.67 4.32
C TYR A 70 -7.65 16.08 4.74
N VAL A 71 -8.60 16.88 4.63
CA VAL A 71 -8.43 18.25 5.10
C VAL A 71 -8.72 18.35 6.57
#